data_bd51b14df8c0a52db8adade04e938fa3
#
_entry.id   bd51b14df8c0a52db8adade04e938fa3
#
_cell.length_a   1.000
_cell.length_b   1.000
_cell.length_c   1.000
_cell.angle_alpha   90.00
_cell.angle_beta   90.00
_cell.angle_gamma   90.00
#
_symmetry.space_group_name_H-M   'P 1'
#
loop_
_entity.id
_entity.type
_entity.pdbx_description
1 polymer ?
#
loop_
_entity_poly.entity_id
_entity_poly.type
_entity_poly.pdbx_seq_one_letter_code
_entity_poly.pdbx_strand_id
1 'polypeptide(L)' 'MTYKIRLGGTSEFVSEIDPTWPRACPPGKVEFVVGWDNPSALVYKTYEEAKAASDEVGDIEGFHTSIEEVI' A
#
# COMPACT_ATOMS: atom_id res chain seq x y z
N MET A 1 12.14 3.89 -12.81
CA MET A 1 10.70 4.01 -12.56
C MET A 1 10.41 3.55 -11.16
N THR A 2 9.41 4.14 -10.53
CA THR A 2 8.99 3.77 -9.19
C THR A 2 7.49 3.52 -9.18
N TYR A 3 7.00 2.92 -8.09
CA TYR A 3 5.60 2.52 -7.99
C TYR A 3 5.04 2.87 -6.63
N LYS A 4 3.77 3.24 -6.60
CA LYS A 4 3.01 3.47 -5.37
C LYS A 4 1.77 2.58 -5.38
N ILE A 5 1.23 2.29 -4.21
CA ILE A 5 0.02 1.49 -4.07
C ILE A 5 -1.12 2.39 -3.68
N ARG A 6 -2.14 2.45 -4.52
CA ARG A 6 -3.34 3.24 -4.29
C ARG A 6 -4.48 2.33 -3.84
N LEU A 7 -5.25 2.81 -2.87
CA LEU A 7 -6.50 2.16 -2.48
C LEU A 7 -7.50 2.38 -3.63
N GLY A 8 -8.05 1.30 -4.15
CA GLY A 8 -8.88 1.35 -5.35
C GLY A 8 -10.05 2.31 -5.25
N GLY A 9 -10.22 3.14 -6.27
CA GLY A 9 -11.31 4.10 -6.35
C GLY A 9 -11.15 5.34 -5.48
N THR A 10 -10.00 5.53 -4.84
CA THR A 10 -9.77 6.69 -3.96
C THR A 10 -8.46 7.39 -4.34
N SER A 11 -8.16 8.51 -3.67
CA SER A 11 -6.88 9.19 -3.77
C SER A 11 -5.97 8.88 -2.59
N GLU A 12 -6.22 7.80 -1.89
CA GLU A 12 -5.40 7.35 -0.75
C GLU A 12 -4.33 6.37 -1.22
N PHE A 13 -3.14 6.53 -0.66
CA PHE A 13 -1.97 5.71 -0.99
C PHE A 13 -1.42 5.07 0.27
N VAL A 14 -0.91 3.85 0.15
CA VAL A 14 -0.32 3.13 1.28
C VAL A 14 0.91 3.89 1.78
N SER A 15 0.95 4.16 3.08
CA SER A 15 2.08 4.84 3.72
C SER A 15 2.85 3.92 4.67
N GLU A 16 2.21 2.89 5.21
CA GLU A 16 2.88 1.96 6.12
C GLU A 16 2.19 0.60 6.08
N ILE A 17 2.99 -0.46 6.11
CA ILE A 17 2.50 -1.83 6.24
C ILE A 17 3.25 -2.48 7.39
N ASP A 18 2.52 -2.92 8.42
CA ASP A 18 3.09 -3.62 9.56
C ASP A 18 2.40 -4.98 9.72
N PRO A 19 2.98 -6.05 9.19
CA PRO A 19 2.37 -7.38 9.26
C PRO A 19 2.43 -8.00 10.66
N THR A 20 3.20 -7.40 11.58
CA THR A 20 3.36 -7.92 12.93
C THR A 20 2.42 -7.28 13.95
N TRP A 21 1.57 -6.36 13.52
CA TRP A 21 0.64 -5.66 14.40
C TRP A 21 -0.36 -6.65 15.01
N PRO A 22 -0.40 -6.82 16.34
CA PRO A 22 -1.13 -7.94 16.95
C PRO A 22 -2.62 -7.73 17.15
N ARG A 23 -3.16 -6.55 16.87
CA ARG A 23 -4.54 -6.20 17.21
C ARG A 23 -5.57 -6.53 16.14
N ALA A 24 -5.15 -7.01 14.99
CA ALA A 24 -6.05 -7.37 13.91
C ALA A 24 -6.16 -8.88 13.78
N CYS A 25 -7.19 -9.35 13.07
CA CYS A 25 -7.37 -10.76 12.74
C CYS A 25 -7.76 -10.84 11.26
N PRO A 26 -6.83 -11.21 10.36
CA PRO A 26 -5.44 -11.61 10.64
C PRO A 26 -4.59 -10.45 11.18
N PRO A 27 -3.48 -10.74 11.85
CA PRO A 27 -2.60 -9.69 12.35
C PRO A 27 -2.05 -8.83 11.22
N GLY A 28 -1.89 -7.55 11.51
CA GLY A 28 -1.33 -6.62 10.55
C GLY A 28 -2.02 -5.26 10.62
N LYS A 29 -1.31 -4.26 10.14
CA LYS A 29 -1.79 -2.88 10.10
C LYS A 29 -1.32 -2.23 8.82
N VAL A 30 -2.23 -1.51 8.16
CA VAL A 30 -1.89 -0.70 6.98
C VAL A 30 -2.37 0.72 7.22
N GLU A 31 -1.50 1.68 6.94
CA GLU A 31 -1.86 3.10 7.02
C GLU A 31 -1.86 3.70 5.62
N PHE A 32 -2.73 4.67 5.42
CA PHE A 32 -2.92 5.36 4.15
C PHE A 32 -2.77 6.86 4.32
N VAL A 33 -2.30 7.52 3.26
CA VAL A 33 -2.24 8.98 3.20
C VAL A 33 -2.92 9.45 1.93
N VAL A 34 -3.49 10.64 1.96
CA VAL A 34 -4.18 11.22 0.81
C VAL A 34 -3.20 12.03 -0.02
N GLY A 35 -3.29 11.90 -1.33
CA GLY A 35 -2.53 12.70 -2.27
C GLY A 35 -1.45 11.93 -3.01
N TRP A 36 -1.46 12.09 -4.31
CA TRP A 36 -0.50 11.44 -5.22
C TRP A 36 0.95 11.79 -4.88
N ASP A 37 1.20 13.03 -4.51
CA ASP A 37 2.52 13.56 -4.24
C ASP A 37 2.86 13.61 -2.75
N ASN A 38 2.07 12.96 -1.91
CA ASN A 38 2.32 12.95 -0.47
C ASN A 38 3.63 12.22 -0.19
N PRO A 39 4.61 12.89 0.46
CA PRO A 39 5.92 12.29 0.70
C PRO A 39 5.90 11.11 1.67
N SER A 40 4.80 10.93 2.43
CA SER A 40 4.66 9.79 3.33
C SER A 40 4.23 8.52 2.61
N ALA A 41 3.77 8.60 1.36
CA ALA A 41 3.38 7.42 0.60
C ALA A 41 4.62 6.56 0.30
N LEU A 42 4.48 5.24 0.50
CA LEU A 42 5.57 4.30 0.19
C LEU A 42 5.83 4.26 -1.30
N VAL A 43 7.11 4.20 -1.65
CA VAL A 43 7.56 4.12 -3.04
C VAL A 43 8.40 2.85 -3.20
N TYR A 44 8.06 2.07 -4.21
CA TYR A 44 8.77 0.82 -4.52
C TYR A 44 9.58 0.97 -5.80
N LYS A 45 10.74 0.35 -5.84
CA LYS A 45 11.66 0.46 -6.97
C LYS A 45 11.28 -0.44 -8.14
N THR A 46 10.61 -1.56 -7.86
CA THR A 46 10.22 -2.52 -8.89
C THR A 46 8.74 -2.84 -8.78
N TYR A 47 8.15 -3.28 -9.89
CA TYR A 47 6.77 -3.72 -9.93
C TYR A 47 6.55 -4.93 -9.01
N GLU A 48 7.50 -5.86 -8.99
CA GLU A 48 7.39 -7.06 -8.15
C GLU A 48 7.33 -6.72 -6.67
N GLU A 49 8.13 -5.76 -6.23
CA GLU A 49 8.07 -5.30 -4.84
C GLU A 49 6.72 -4.67 -4.52
N ALA A 50 6.22 -3.82 -5.42
CA ALA A 50 4.92 -3.18 -5.25
C ALA A 50 3.80 -4.21 -5.24
N LYS A 51 3.87 -5.22 -6.11
CA LYS A 51 2.86 -6.28 -6.18
C LYS A 51 2.85 -7.11 -4.90
N ALA A 52 4.00 -7.48 -4.38
CA ALA A 52 4.08 -8.21 -3.12
C ALA A 52 3.47 -7.42 -1.97
N ALA A 53 3.74 -6.11 -1.90
CA ALA A 53 3.16 -5.24 -0.89
C ALA A 53 1.65 -5.08 -1.08
N SER A 54 1.18 -4.96 -2.32
CA SER A 54 -0.24 -4.87 -2.64
C SER A 54 -0.99 -6.13 -2.20
N ASP A 55 -0.41 -7.30 -2.45
CA ASP A 55 -0.98 -8.58 -2.00
C ASP A 55 -1.07 -8.64 -0.47
N GLU A 56 -0.04 -8.16 0.22
CA GLU A 56 -0.03 -8.11 1.68
C GLU A 56 -1.12 -7.18 2.22
N VAL A 57 -1.30 -6.02 1.60
CA VAL A 57 -2.39 -5.10 1.98
C VAL A 57 -3.75 -5.77 1.80
N GLY A 58 -3.93 -6.48 0.70
CA GLY A 58 -5.16 -7.23 0.45
C GLY A 58 -5.42 -8.29 1.52
N ASP A 59 -4.38 -8.99 1.95
CA ASP A 59 -4.49 -10.02 2.98
C ASP A 59 -4.83 -9.42 4.35
N ILE A 60 -4.27 -8.27 4.69
CA ILE A 60 -4.47 -7.62 5.98
C ILE A 60 -5.83 -6.91 6.04
N GLU A 61 -6.13 -6.08 5.04
CA GLU A 61 -7.28 -5.18 5.06
C GLU A 61 -8.47 -5.68 4.23
N GLY A 62 -8.24 -6.57 3.28
CA GLY A 62 -9.29 -7.04 2.39
C GLY A 62 -9.75 -6.04 1.33
N PHE A 63 -9.01 -4.96 1.13
CA PHE A 63 -9.33 -3.94 0.14
C PHE A 63 -8.66 -4.22 -1.18
N HIS A 64 -9.29 -3.80 -2.27
CA HIS A 64 -8.66 -3.77 -3.58
C HIS A 64 -7.69 -2.60 -3.65
N THR A 65 -6.49 -2.89 -4.14
CA THR A 65 -5.48 -1.87 -4.37
C THR A 65 -5.03 -1.92 -5.82
N SER A 66 -4.47 -0.82 -6.29
CA SER A 66 -3.87 -0.76 -7.61
C SER A 66 -2.44 -0.24 -7.51
N ILE A 67 -1.59 -0.72 -8.41
CA ILE A 67 -0.20 -0.31 -8.46
C ILE A 67 -0.09 0.80 -9.50
N GLU A 68 0.36 1.97 -9.06
CA GLU A 68 0.49 3.14 -9.91
C GLU A 68 1.96 3.40 -10.20
N GLU A 69 2.30 3.53 -11.47
CA GLU A 69 3.65 3.85 -11.89
C GLU A 69 3.92 5.33 -11.68
N VAL A 70 5.05 5.62 -11.05
CA VAL A 70 5.51 7.00 -10.79
C VAL A 70 6.76 7.23 -11.61
N ILE A 71 6.75 8.26 -12.43
CA ILE A 71 7.88 8.62 -13.27
C ILE A 71 8.78 9.65 -12.56
#